data_a5573a9956686d768a60530ec7c11849
#
_entry.id   a5573a9956686d768a60530ec7c11849
#
_cell.length_a   1.000
_cell.length_b   1.000
_cell.length_c   1.000
_cell.angle_alpha   90.00
_cell.angle_beta   90.00
_cell.angle_gamma   90.00
#
_symmetry.space_group_name_H-M   'P 1'
#
loop_
_entity.id
_entity.type
_entity.pdbx_description
1 polymer ?
#
loop_
_entity_poly.entity_id
_entity_poly.type
_entity_poly.pdbx_seq_one_letter_code
_entity_poly.pdbx_strand_id
1 'polypeptide(L)'
;MSERIELNGLNVAVELQHFIETQALPGTGIDPSTFWSGLAEIVAKLGPKNADLLKKRDDLQAQIDAWHIERRGSEHKPAQYEQFLRDIGYLVEEGDAFQIDTANVDPEIALTPGPQLVVPITNARFALNAVNARWGSLYDCFYGTDAMGTLPPAGGYDRGHGARVVARSRVFLDETFPIQGASHADVRRYYVHEGQLLVDDMPLAQPEKFVGYIGNAKAPDSVLLKNNGLHVQLIFDRAHAIGARDQAGLADVVMESALSVI
;
A
#
# COMPACT_ATOMS: atom_id res chain seq x y z
N MET A 1 -20.30 -8.22 -34.52
CA MET A 1 -20.24 -9.24 -33.46
C MET A 1 -19.02 -10.10 -33.76
N SER A 2 -18.13 -10.34 -32.81
CA SER A 2 -16.98 -11.24 -33.02
C SER A 2 -17.45 -12.65 -33.29
N GLU A 3 -16.74 -13.35 -34.16
CA GLU A 3 -16.96 -14.76 -34.45
C GLU A 3 -16.77 -15.59 -33.16
N ARG A 4 -17.60 -16.63 -32.97
CA ARG A 4 -17.58 -17.48 -31.78
C ARG A 4 -17.45 -18.93 -32.14
N ILE A 5 -16.78 -19.68 -31.26
CA ILE A 5 -16.60 -21.12 -31.37
C ILE A 5 -17.12 -21.81 -30.10
N GLU A 6 -17.67 -22.99 -30.26
CA GLU A 6 -18.08 -23.80 -29.12
C GLU A 6 -16.90 -24.67 -28.63
N LEU A 7 -16.55 -24.52 -27.35
CA LEU A 7 -15.50 -25.27 -26.66
C LEU A 7 -16.05 -25.82 -25.34
N ASN A 8 -16.22 -27.14 -25.26
CA ASN A 8 -16.72 -27.82 -24.04
C ASN A 8 -18.04 -27.25 -23.51
N GLY A 9 -18.97 -26.85 -24.41
CA GLY A 9 -20.23 -26.20 -24.04
C GLY A 9 -20.14 -24.69 -23.74
N LEU A 10 -18.95 -24.11 -23.83
CA LEU A 10 -18.75 -22.65 -23.76
C LEU A 10 -18.79 -22.03 -25.15
N ASN A 11 -19.43 -20.87 -25.28
CA ASN A 11 -19.47 -20.09 -26.51
C ASN A 11 -18.42 -18.98 -26.45
N VAL A 12 -17.21 -19.27 -26.93
CA VAL A 12 -15.99 -18.45 -26.77
C VAL A 12 -15.73 -17.62 -28.00
N ALA A 13 -15.29 -16.36 -27.84
CA ALA A 13 -14.82 -15.54 -28.95
C ALA A 13 -13.53 -16.15 -29.56
N VAL A 14 -13.44 -16.23 -30.88
CA VAL A 14 -12.28 -16.81 -31.59
C VAL A 14 -10.98 -16.07 -31.23
N GLU A 15 -11.05 -14.76 -31.07
CA GLU A 15 -9.89 -13.95 -30.66
C GLU A 15 -9.38 -14.34 -29.27
N LEU A 16 -10.29 -14.64 -28.32
CA LEU A 16 -9.93 -15.10 -26.97
C LEU A 16 -9.33 -16.49 -27.00
N GLN A 17 -9.92 -17.41 -27.76
CA GLN A 17 -9.34 -18.75 -27.95
C GLN A 17 -7.91 -18.65 -28.50
N HIS A 18 -7.75 -17.89 -29.59
CA HIS A 18 -6.44 -17.71 -30.23
C HIS A 18 -5.41 -17.14 -29.25
N PHE A 19 -5.76 -16.08 -28.52
CA PHE A 19 -4.88 -15.49 -27.53
C PHE A 19 -4.48 -16.49 -26.44
N ILE A 20 -5.44 -17.22 -25.87
CA ILE A 20 -5.16 -18.19 -24.80
C ILE A 20 -4.22 -19.29 -25.30
N GLU A 21 -4.51 -19.87 -26.46
CA GLU A 21 -3.76 -21.01 -26.96
C GLU A 21 -2.38 -20.66 -27.52
N THR A 22 -2.20 -19.44 -28.08
CA THR A 22 -0.96 -19.06 -28.74
C THR A 22 -0.04 -18.16 -27.90
N GLN A 23 -0.57 -17.46 -26.91
CA GLN A 23 0.19 -16.48 -26.13
C GLN A 23 0.17 -16.76 -24.62
N ALA A 24 -0.96 -17.19 -24.05
CA ALA A 24 -1.08 -17.35 -22.61
C ALA A 24 -0.61 -18.73 -22.12
N LEU A 25 -0.95 -19.83 -22.82
CA LEU A 25 -0.61 -21.19 -22.40
C LEU A 25 0.83 -21.64 -22.73
N PRO A 26 1.49 -21.16 -23.81
CA PRO A 26 2.86 -21.59 -24.10
C PRO A 26 3.81 -21.34 -22.92
N GLY A 27 4.56 -22.39 -22.53
CA GLY A 27 5.49 -22.34 -21.39
C GLY A 27 4.86 -22.63 -20.01
N THR A 28 3.53 -22.74 -19.90
CA THR A 28 2.88 -23.06 -18.61
C THR A 28 2.81 -24.57 -18.32
N GLY A 29 3.02 -25.42 -19.32
CA GLY A 29 2.82 -26.87 -19.21
C GLY A 29 1.35 -27.30 -19.19
N ILE A 30 0.40 -26.38 -19.40
CA ILE A 30 -1.04 -26.66 -19.47
C ILE A 30 -1.46 -26.83 -20.92
N ASP A 31 -2.08 -27.97 -21.24
CA ASP A 31 -2.63 -28.24 -22.55
C ASP A 31 -3.96 -27.50 -22.76
N PRO A 32 -4.22 -26.96 -23.98
CA PRO A 32 -5.44 -26.21 -24.28
C PRO A 32 -6.73 -26.96 -23.95
N SER A 33 -6.82 -28.25 -24.20
CA SER A 33 -8.02 -29.05 -23.89
C SER A 33 -8.28 -29.10 -22.38
N THR A 34 -7.24 -29.23 -21.58
CA THR A 34 -7.31 -29.19 -20.10
C THR A 34 -7.77 -27.83 -19.61
N PHE A 35 -7.26 -26.76 -20.19
CA PHE A 35 -7.68 -25.38 -19.85
C PHE A 35 -9.18 -25.17 -20.14
N TRP A 36 -9.65 -25.49 -21.35
CA TRP A 36 -11.04 -25.25 -21.74
C TRP A 36 -12.02 -26.15 -20.99
N SER A 37 -11.67 -27.41 -20.74
CA SER A 37 -12.52 -28.32 -19.92
C SER A 37 -12.61 -27.84 -18.48
N GLY A 38 -11.50 -27.40 -17.87
CA GLY A 38 -11.49 -26.86 -16.52
C GLY A 38 -12.30 -25.56 -16.40
N LEU A 39 -12.19 -24.66 -17.38
CA LEU A 39 -13.00 -23.44 -17.43
C LEU A 39 -14.50 -23.77 -17.56
N ALA A 40 -14.86 -24.72 -18.43
CA ALA A 40 -16.24 -25.16 -18.59
C ALA A 40 -16.81 -25.73 -17.29
N GLU A 41 -16.04 -26.54 -16.56
CA GLU A 41 -16.43 -27.08 -15.25
C GLU A 41 -16.66 -25.97 -14.22
N ILE A 42 -15.76 -25.01 -14.15
CA ILE A 42 -15.90 -23.84 -13.26
C ILE A 42 -17.19 -23.07 -13.56
N VAL A 43 -17.45 -22.76 -14.82
CA VAL A 43 -18.65 -22.02 -15.24
C VAL A 43 -19.92 -22.83 -14.93
N ALA A 44 -19.93 -24.12 -15.24
CA ALA A 44 -21.08 -24.99 -14.97
C ALA A 44 -21.38 -25.13 -13.47
N LYS A 45 -20.35 -25.18 -12.62
CA LYS A 45 -20.47 -25.34 -11.17
C LYS A 45 -20.79 -24.05 -10.45
N LEU A 46 -20.13 -22.96 -10.82
CA LEU A 46 -20.23 -21.68 -10.09
C LEU A 46 -21.26 -20.71 -10.69
N GLY A 47 -21.57 -20.83 -11.98
CA GLY A 47 -22.54 -19.96 -12.65
C GLY A 47 -23.92 -19.97 -11.98
N PRO A 48 -24.56 -21.14 -11.78
CA PRO A 48 -25.84 -21.22 -11.07
C PRO A 48 -25.77 -20.67 -9.64
N LYS A 49 -24.71 -21.02 -8.90
CA LYS A 49 -24.52 -20.51 -7.53
C LYS A 49 -24.42 -18.97 -7.50
N ASN A 50 -23.70 -18.40 -8.47
CA ASN A 50 -23.59 -16.94 -8.60
C ASN A 50 -24.96 -16.31 -8.91
N ALA A 51 -25.75 -16.90 -9.80
CA ALA A 51 -27.08 -16.42 -10.12
C ALA A 51 -28.02 -16.44 -8.89
N ASP A 52 -27.97 -17.51 -8.09
CA ASP A 52 -28.74 -17.62 -6.84
C ASP A 52 -28.33 -16.56 -5.80
N LEU A 53 -27.02 -16.30 -5.67
CA LEU A 53 -26.50 -15.27 -4.77
C LEU A 53 -26.89 -13.85 -5.23
N LEU A 54 -26.90 -13.59 -6.52
CA LEU A 54 -27.37 -12.31 -7.08
C LEU A 54 -28.87 -12.13 -6.80
N LYS A 55 -29.67 -13.19 -6.99
CA LYS A 55 -31.10 -13.14 -6.65
C LYS A 55 -31.29 -12.87 -5.16
N LYS A 56 -30.58 -13.58 -4.27
CA LYS A 56 -30.63 -13.34 -2.82
C LYS A 56 -30.28 -11.88 -2.48
N ARG A 57 -29.25 -11.31 -3.11
CA ARG A 57 -28.89 -9.89 -2.94
C ARG A 57 -30.05 -8.97 -3.30
N ASP A 58 -30.68 -9.19 -4.46
CA ASP A 58 -31.76 -8.35 -4.94
C ASP A 58 -33.01 -8.47 -4.06
N ASP A 59 -33.31 -9.67 -3.57
CA ASP A 59 -34.41 -9.91 -2.62
C ASP A 59 -34.16 -9.20 -1.27
N LEU A 60 -32.94 -9.21 -0.75
CA LEU A 60 -32.56 -8.48 0.47
C LEU A 60 -32.63 -6.97 0.26
N GLN A 61 -32.15 -6.46 -0.87
CA GLN A 61 -32.22 -5.05 -1.20
C GLN A 61 -33.66 -4.56 -1.26
N ALA A 62 -34.55 -5.32 -1.90
CA ALA A 62 -35.96 -4.97 -1.98
C ALA A 62 -36.66 -4.88 -0.57
N GLN A 63 -36.28 -5.79 0.33
CA GLN A 63 -36.82 -5.76 1.72
C GLN A 63 -36.27 -4.56 2.49
N ILE A 64 -34.99 -4.22 2.35
CA ILE A 64 -34.38 -3.06 3.00
C ILE A 64 -35.01 -1.76 2.48
N ASP A 65 -35.17 -1.65 1.18
CA ASP A 65 -35.82 -0.48 0.56
C ASP A 65 -37.28 -0.29 1.03
N ALA A 66 -38.01 -1.37 1.07
CA ALA A 66 -39.39 -1.34 1.59
C ALA A 66 -39.46 -0.88 3.05
N TRP A 67 -38.55 -1.38 3.90
CA TRP A 67 -38.46 -0.98 5.31
C TRP A 67 -38.21 0.53 5.46
N HIS A 68 -37.30 1.10 4.66
CA HIS A 68 -36.99 2.52 4.67
C HIS A 68 -38.12 3.37 4.07
N ILE A 69 -38.80 2.90 3.02
CA ILE A 69 -39.96 3.59 2.42
C ILE A 69 -41.08 3.73 3.41
N GLU A 70 -41.46 2.63 4.10
CA GLU A 70 -42.54 2.62 5.10
C GLU A 70 -42.26 3.58 6.26
N ARG A 71 -41.02 3.83 6.61
CA ARG A 71 -40.63 4.65 7.75
C ARG A 71 -40.12 6.05 7.38
N ARG A 72 -40.32 6.43 6.11
CA ARG A 72 -39.94 7.76 5.63
C ARG A 72 -40.64 8.87 6.42
N GLY A 73 -39.83 9.78 7.01
CA GLY A 73 -40.34 10.87 7.87
C GLY A 73 -40.52 10.48 9.34
N SER A 74 -40.31 9.22 9.73
CA SER A 74 -40.33 8.78 11.12
C SER A 74 -38.91 8.90 11.74
N GLU A 75 -38.83 8.96 13.07
CA GLU A 75 -37.55 8.92 13.78
C GLU A 75 -36.84 7.59 13.55
N HIS A 76 -35.54 7.66 13.21
CA HIS A 76 -34.75 6.46 13.03
C HIS A 76 -34.43 5.79 14.37
N LYS A 77 -34.78 4.51 14.50
CA LYS A 77 -34.55 3.68 15.69
C LYS A 77 -33.53 2.58 15.38
N PRO A 78 -32.24 2.78 15.70
CA PRO A 78 -31.17 1.85 15.31
C PRO A 78 -31.41 0.41 15.74
N ALA A 79 -31.87 0.18 16.98
CA ALA A 79 -32.10 -1.16 17.49
C ALA A 79 -33.22 -1.91 16.73
N GLN A 80 -34.25 -1.20 16.27
CA GLN A 80 -35.31 -1.81 15.47
C GLN A 80 -34.83 -2.15 14.06
N TYR A 81 -33.96 -1.32 13.50
CA TYR A 81 -33.35 -1.58 12.19
C TYR A 81 -32.41 -2.76 12.26
N GLU A 82 -31.55 -2.81 13.28
CA GLU A 82 -30.66 -3.95 13.49
C GLU A 82 -31.45 -5.27 13.64
N GLN A 83 -32.50 -5.28 14.42
CA GLN A 83 -33.34 -6.46 14.58
C GLN A 83 -33.95 -6.88 13.22
N PHE A 84 -34.51 -5.94 12.47
CA PHE A 84 -35.02 -6.21 11.13
C PHE A 84 -33.96 -6.83 10.21
N LEU A 85 -32.69 -6.32 10.19
CA LEU A 85 -31.63 -6.87 9.39
C LEU A 85 -31.25 -8.30 9.80
N ARG A 86 -31.36 -8.64 11.09
CA ARG A 86 -31.21 -10.02 11.58
C ARG A 86 -32.36 -10.91 11.13
N ASP A 87 -33.59 -10.43 11.23
CA ASP A 87 -34.78 -11.18 10.87
C ASP A 87 -34.82 -11.58 9.39
N ILE A 88 -34.36 -10.71 8.51
CA ILE A 88 -34.25 -11.02 7.05
C ILE A 88 -33.01 -11.81 6.70
N GLY A 89 -32.08 -12.06 7.65
CA GLY A 89 -30.83 -12.77 7.43
C GLY A 89 -29.75 -11.97 6.68
N TYR A 90 -29.85 -10.63 6.70
CA TYR A 90 -28.78 -9.76 6.22
C TYR A 90 -27.63 -9.72 7.22
N LEU A 91 -27.93 -9.50 8.51
CA LEU A 91 -26.99 -9.72 9.60
C LEU A 91 -27.10 -11.16 10.09
N VAL A 92 -26.00 -11.87 10.06
CA VAL A 92 -25.87 -13.24 10.58
C VAL A 92 -25.13 -13.22 11.91
N GLU A 93 -25.28 -14.27 12.70
CA GLU A 93 -24.53 -14.45 13.94
C GLU A 93 -23.02 -14.56 13.63
N GLU A 94 -22.21 -13.99 14.49
CA GLU A 94 -20.77 -14.16 14.44
C GLU A 94 -20.43 -15.62 14.71
N GLY A 95 -19.60 -16.19 13.84
CA GLY A 95 -19.14 -17.58 14.00
C GLY A 95 -18.17 -17.73 15.16
N ASP A 96 -17.77 -18.97 15.41
CA ASP A 96 -16.73 -19.28 16.40
C ASP A 96 -15.40 -18.59 16.04
N ALA A 97 -14.61 -18.26 17.07
CA ALA A 97 -13.28 -17.71 16.88
C ALA A 97 -12.41 -18.68 16.06
N PHE A 98 -11.74 -18.17 15.06
CA PHE A 98 -10.84 -18.95 14.20
C PHE A 98 -9.49 -18.26 14.05
N GLN A 99 -8.49 -19.02 13.68
CA GLN A 99 -7.18 -18.50 13.28
C GLN A 99 -6.98 -18.72 11.79
N ILE A 100 -6.40 -17.73 11.14
CA ILE A 100 -5.98 -17.85 9.76
C ILE A 100 -4.62 -18.55 9.76
N ASP A 101 -4.55 -19.71 9.13
CA ASP A 101 -3.32 -20.45 8.91
C ASP A 101 -2.91 -20.28 7.43
N THR A 102 -1.78 -19.64 7.22
CA THR A 102 -1.24 -19.36 5.88
C THR A 102 0.19 -19.86 5.79
N ALA A 103 0.55 -20.41 4.62
CA ALA A 103 1.90 -20.85 4.32
C ALA A 103 2.35 -20.28 2.97
N ASN A 104 3.67 -20.10 2.81
CA ASN A 104 4.29 -19.64 1.57
C ASN A 104 3.78 -18.26 1.09
N VAL A 105 3.38 -17.40 2.02
CA VAL A 105 2.99 -16.03 1.71
C VAL A 105 4.25 -15.20 1.50
N ASP A 106 4.24 -14.31 0.49
CA ASP A 106 5.31 -13.38 0.23
C ASP A 106 5.63 -12.56 1.50
N PRO A 107 6.89 -12.48 1.92
CA PRO A 107 7.29 -11.71 3.10
C PRO A 107 6.83 -10.25 3.06
N GLU A 108 6.76 -9.63 1.87
CA GLU A 108 6.27 -8.26 1.70
C GLU A 108 4.79 -8.12 2.09
N ILE A 109 3.99 -9.19 1.93
CA ILE A 109 2.58 -9.21 2.33
C ILE A 109 2.44 -9.63 3.80
N ALA A 110 3.17 -10.65 4.24
CA ALA A 110 2.94 -11.29 5.53
C ALA A 110 3.74 -10.69 6.69
N LEU A 111 4.94 -10.14 6.42
CA LEU A 111 5.89 -9.75 7.46
C LEU A 111 6.26 -8.26 7.46
N THR A 112 6.17 -7.58 6.32
CA THR A 112 6.56 -6.17 6.22
C THR A 112 5.40 -5.28 6.69
N PRO A 113 5.57 -4.49 7.77
CA PRO A 113 4.49 -3.70 8.38
C PRO A 113 4.29 -2.36 7.64
N GLY A 114 3.94 -2.40 6.37
CA GLY A 114 3.68 -1.21 5.55
C GLY A 114 2.26 -1.19 5.01
N PRO A 115 1.65 -0.01 4.81
CA PRO A 115 0.39 0.12 4.08
C PRO A 115 0.52 -0.48 2.69
N GLN A 116 -0.45 -1.29 2.27
CA GLN A 116 -0.48 -1.92 0.95
C GLN A 116 -1.48 -1.20 0.05
N LEU A 117 -1.07 -0.92 -1.20
CA LEU A 117 -1.95 -0.35 -2.21
C LEU A 117 -2.44 -1.46 -3.14
N VAL A 118 -3.76 -1.61 -3.21
CA VAL A 118 -4.42 -2.54 -4.14
C VAL A 118 -5.11 -1.72 -5.21
N VAL A 119 -4.70 -1.91 -6.47
CA VAL A 119 -5.23 -1.16 -7.61
C VAL A 119 -5.55 -2.10 -8.78
N PRO A 120 -6.54 -1.77 -9.63
CA PRO A 120 -6.81 -2.54 -10.84
C PRO A 120 -5.65 -2.36 -11.84
N ILE A 121 -4.98 -3.45 -12.19
CA ILE A 121 -3.89 -3.47 -13.18
C ILE A 121 -4.38 -3.22 -14.61
N THR A 122 -5.68 -3.35 -14.85
CA THR A 122 -6.29 -3.02 -16.16
C THR A 122 -6.25 -1.53 -16.51
N ASN A 123 -5.90 -0.68 -15.54
CA ASN A 123 -5.73 0.76 -15.75
C ASN A 123 -4.28 1.16 -15.46
N ALA A 124 -3.50 1.36 -16.53
CA ALA A 124 -2.07 1.70 -16.43
C ALA A 124 -1.80 2.94 -15.57
N ARG A 125 -2.70 3.95 -15.57
CA ARG A 125 -2.54 5.14 -14.74
C ARG A 125 -2.64 4.84 -13.24
N PHE A 126 -3.56 3.96 -12.84
CA PHE A 126 -3.65 3.54 -11.43
C PHE A 126 -2.44 2.72 -11.01
N ALA A 127 -1.96 1.80 -11.85
CA ALA A 127 -0.77 1.01 -11.57
C ALA A 127 0.48 1.92 -11.41
N LEU A 128 0.70 2.89 -12.32
CA LEU A 128 1.79 3.86 -12.24
C LEU A 128 1.70 4.74 -10.98
N ASN A 129 0.51 5.20 -10.63
CA ASN A 129 0.30 6.00 -9.42
C ASN A 129 0.60 5.20 -8.15
N ALA A 130 0.23 3.91 -8.10
CA ALA A 130 0.55 3.03 -6.99
C ALA A 130 2.05 2.81 -6.83
N VAL A 131 2.78 2.59 -7.94
CA VAL A 131 4.24 2.48 -7.92
C VAL A 131 4.90 3.77 -7.44
N ASN A 132 4.46 4.92 -7.94
CA ASN A 132 4.98 6.23 -7.53
C ASN A 132 4.67 6.55 -6.07
N ALA A 133 3.54 6.10 -5.53
CA ALA A 133 3.17 6.30 -4.14
C ALA A 133 3.98 5.45 -3.14
N ARG A 134 4.78 4.49 -3.62
CA ARG A 134 5.65 3.67 -2.77
C ARG A 134 6.64 4.52 -1.97
N TRP A 135 7.16 5.59 -2.57
CA TRP A 135 8.11 6.51 -1.95
C TRP A 135 7.47 7.87 -1.71
N GLY A 136 7.59 8.40 -0.51
CA GLY A 136 7.05 9.69 -0.13
C GLY A 136 7.98 10.46 0.79
N SER A 137 8.00 11.79 0.64
CA SER A 137 8.72 12.70 1.52
C SER A 137 8.06 12.73 2.91
N LEU A 138 8.84 12.46 3.95
CA LEU A 138 8.41 12.63 5.34
C LEU A 138 8.18 14.10 5.67
N TYR A 139 9.01 14.99 5.08
CA TYR A 139 8.87 16.42 5.26
C TYR A 139 7.56 16.93 4.68
N ASP A 140 7.20 16.50 3.47
CA ASP A 140 5.93 16.87 2.84
C ASP A 140 4.74 16.31 3.61
N CYS A 141 4.84 15.07 4.09
CA CYS A 141 3.81 14.47 4.92
C CYS A 141 3.55 15.27 6.19
N PHE A 142 4.59 15.60 6.95
CA PHE A 142 4.46 16.39 8.17
C PHE A 142 4.05 17.85 7.90
N TYR A 143 4.50 18.43 6.78
CA TYR A 143 4.16 19.81 6.45
C TYR A 143 2.70 19.94 5.98
N GLY A 144 2.21 19.02 5.14
CA GLY A 144 0.93 19.14 4.45
C GLY A 144 -0.27 18.52 5.17
N THR A 145 -0.06 17.85 6.32
CA THR A 145 -1.11 17.16 7.06
C THR A 145 -1.18 17.62 8.51
N ASP A 146 -2.15 17.12 9.25
CA ASP A 146 -2.29 17.33 10.70
C ASP A 146 -1.54 16.28 11.55
N ALA A 147 -0.62 15.52 10.96
CA ALA A 147 0.16 14.49 11.65
C ALA A 147 0.98 15.01 12.85
N MET A 148 1.27 16.32 12.88
CA MET A 148 1.88 16.99 14.03
C MET A 148 0.87 17.73 14.93
N GLY A 149 -0.42 17.45 14.81
CA GLY A 149 -1.50 18.03 15.61
C GLY A 149 -2.09 19.33 15.06
N THR A 150 -1.45 19.99 14.10
CA THR A 150 -1.93 21.22 13.47
C THR A 150 -1.56 21.28 12.00
N LEU A 151 -2.49 21.75 11.17
CA LEU A 151 -2.21 22.05 9.76
C LEU A 151 -1.29 23.29 9.65
N PRO A 152 -0.56 23.44 8.55
CA PRO A 152 0.21 24.64 8.27
C PRO A 152 -0.73 25.86 8.16
N PRO A 153 -0.24 27.09 8.48
CA PRO A 153 -0.99 28.31 8.22
C PRO A 153 -1.39 28.43 6.75
N ALA A 154 -2.56 29.00 6.48
CA ALA A 154 -2.99 29.26 5.11
C ALA A 154 -2.03 30.26 4.43
N GLY A 155 -1.68 30.03 3.15
CA GLY A 155 -0.80 30.87 2.36
C GLY A 155 0.41 30.14 1.79
N GLY A 156 1.54 30.84 1.63
CA GLY A 156 2.79 30.24 1.16
C GLY A 156 3.55 29.49 2.25
N TYR A 157 4.78 29.09 1.94
CA TYR A 157 5.63 28.35 2.88
C TYR A 157 5.88 29.13 4.18
N ASP A 158 5.46 28.54 5.31
CA ASP A 158 5.72 29.05 6.66
C ASP A 158 7.03 28.47 7.22
N ARG A 159 7.99 29.34 7.50
CA ARG A 159 9.31 28.94 8.01
C ARG A 159 9.27 28.34 9.41
N GLY A 160 8.36 28.82 10.27
CA GLY A 160 8.22 28.31 11.63
C GLY A 160 7.63 26.91 11.63
N HIS A 161 6.62 26.66 10.80
CA HIS A 161 6.07 25.33 10.60
C HIS A 161 7.11 24.38 9.99
N GLY A 162 7.83 24.82 8.95
CA GLY A 162 8.91 24.02 8.34
C GLY A 162 10.02 23.66 9.32
N ALA A 163 10.41 24.57 10.23
CA ALA A 163 11.40 24.26 11.27
C ALA A 163 10.90 23.15 12.23
N ARG A 164 9.60 23.17 12.60
CA ARG A 164 9.00 22.09 13.41
C ARG A 164 8.97 20.76 12.67
N VAL A 165 8.70 20.77 11.35
CA VAL A 165 8.74 19.58 10.49
C VAL A 165 10.13 18.94 10.53
N VAL A 166 11.18 19.73 10.29
CA VAL A 166 12.58 19.26 10.33
C VAL A 166 12.91 18.69 11.72
N ALA A 167 12.56 19.41 12.80
CA ALA A 167 12.79 18.94 14.16
C ALA A 167 12.06 17.62 14.45
N ARG A 168 10.79 17.46 14.05
CA ARG A 168 10.05 16.20 14.23
C ARG A 168 10.65 15.05 13.44
N SER A 169 11.14 15.33 12.24
CA SER A 169 11.82 14.30 11.42
C SER A 169 13.16 13.87 12.05
N ARG A 170 13.88 14.78 12.74
CA ARG A 170 15.08 14.39 13.49
C ARG A 170 14.75 13.49 14.68
N VAL A 171 13.67 13.75 15.39
CA VAL A 171 13.16 12.86 16.45
C VAL A 171 12.83 11.47 15.87
N PHE A 172 12.17 11.40 14.71
CA PHE A 172 11.92 10.15 14.02
C PHE A 172 13.20 9.37 13.72
N LEU A 173 14.25 10.08 13.25
CA LEU A 173 15.56 9.44 12.99
C LEU A 173 16.21 8.94 14.28
N ASP A 174 16.15 9.69 15.37
CA ASP A 174 16.69 9.30 16.68
C ASP A 174 15.97 8.07 17.23
N GLU A 175 14.64 7.99 17.08
CA GLU A 175 13.82 6.86 17.53
C GLU A 175 14.07 5.58 16.68
N THR A 176 14.29 5.76 15.36
CA THR A 176 14.33 4.65 14.40
C THR A 176 15.75 4.19 14.06
N PHE A 177 16.68 5.13 13.95
CA PHE A 177 18.08 4.92 13.58
C PHE A 177 19.04 5.61 14.57
N PRO A 178 18.97 5.31 15.86
CA PRO A 178 19.75 6.02 16.86
C PRO A 178 21.25 5.97 16.58
N ILE A 179 21.94 7.10 16.83
CA ILE A 179 23.39 7.22 16.80
C ILE A 179 23.92 6.89 18.22
N GLN A 180 25.10 6.29 18.30
CA GLN A 180 25.72 6.03 19.61
C GLN A 180 26.11 7.35 20.30
N GLY A 181 25.36 7.71 21.34
CA GLY A 181 25.69 8.88 22.19
C GLY A 181 25.42 10.24 21.58
N ALA A 182 24.69 10.34 20.49
CA ALA A 182 24.36 11.60 19.81
C ALA A 182 22.93 11.61 19.28
N SER A 183 22.47 12.79 18.82
CA SER A 183 21.17 13.00 18.18
C SER A 183 21.36 13.45 16.73
N HIS A 184 20.48 13.01 15.84
CA HIS A 184 20.43 13.49 14.47
C HIS A 184 20.14 15.00 14.37
N ALA A 185 19.66 15.64 15.44
CA ALA A 185 19.41 17.08 15.46
C ALA A 185 20.68 17.92 15.36
N ASP A 186 21.82 17.41 15.87
CA ASP A 186 23.08 18.16 16.00
C ASP A 186 24.15 17.74 14.99
N VAL A 187 23.82 16.83 14.06
CA VAL A 187 24.73 16.23 13.10
C VAL A 187 25.18 17.22 12.03
N ARG A 188 26.48 17.19 11.72
CA ARG A 188 27.13 18.02 10.70
C ARG A 188 27.50 17.28 9.43
N ARG A 189 27.71 15.94 9.52
CA ARG A 189 28.05 15.12 8.35
C ARG A 189 27.64 13.68 8.52
N TYR A 190 27.30 13.07 7.38
CA TYR A 190 27.16 11.64 7.19
C TYR A 190 28.24 11.21 6.19
N TYR A 191 28.90 10.11 6.44
CA TYR A 191 29.85 9.54 5.50
C TYR A 191 29.98 8.03 5.70
N VAL A 192 30.53 7.34 4.69
CA VAL A 192 30.74 5.88 4.75
C VAL A 192 32.23 5.59 4.84
N HIS A 193 32.60 4.77 5.79
CA HIS A 193 33.97 4.31 5.99
C HIS A 193 33.95 2.80 6.25
N GLU A 194 34.79 2.06 5.51
CA GLU A 194 34.87 0.59 5.60
C GLU A 194 33.52 -0.13 5.57
N GLY A 195 32.59 0.35 4.74
CA GLY A 195 31.26 -0.23 4.58
C GLY A 195 30.27 0.10 5.70
N GLN A 196 30.63 0.98 6.64
CA GLN A 196 29.77 1.43 7.73
C GLN A 196 29.37 2.90 7.56
N LEU A 197 28.13 3.23 7.91
CA LEU A 197 27.70 4.62 8.01
C LEU A 197 28.21 5.21 9.33
N LEU A 198 28.94 6.31 9.22
CA LEU A 198 29.39 7.13 10.34
C LEU A 198 28.70 8.50 10.29
N VAL A 199 28.30 8.97 11.44
CA VAL A 199 27.59 10.23 11.66
C VAL A 199 28.37 11.04 12.69
N ASP A 200 29.07 12.10 12.25
CA ASP A 200 30.06 12.84 13.04
C ASP A 200 31.06 11.92 13.78
N ASP A 201 31.61 10.94 13.05
CA ASP A 201 32.55 9.91 13.53
C ASP A 201 31.94 8.84 14.44
N MET A 202 30.64 8.88 14.72
CA MET A 202 29.95 7.87 15.52
C MET A 202 29.12 6.92 14.66
N PRO A 203 29.12 5.62 14.95
CA PRO A 203 28.27 4.67 14.21
C PRO A 203 26.81 4.77 14.66
N LEU A 204 25.91 4.20 13.86
CA LEU A 204 24.57 3.88 14.32
C LEU A 204 24.63 2.90 15.49
N ALA A 205 23.68 2.99 16.43
CA ALA A 205 23.54 2.00 17.51
C ALA A 205 23.22 0.60 16.96
N GLN A 206 22.63 0.54 15.77
CA GLN A 206 22.31 -0.67 15.01
C GLN A 206 22.88 -0.54 13.58
N PRO A 207 24.19 -0.86 13.40
CA PRO A 207 24.88 -0.67 12.11
C PRO A 207 24.27 -1.47 10.96
N GLU A 208 23.62 -2.59 11.24
CA GLU A 208 22.92 -3.45 10.27
C GLU A 208 21.72 -2.75 9.58
N LYS A 209 21.25 -1.66 10.12
CA LYS A 209 20.21 -0.83 9.48
C LYS A 209 20.71 -0.01 8.31
N PHE A 210 22.02 0.14 8.15
CA PHE A 210 22.60 0.77 6.96
C PHE A 210 22.59 -0.20 5.79
N VAL A 211 21.98 0.20 4.66
CA VAL A 211 21.83 -0.63 3.46
C VAL A 211 22.84 -0.23 2.38
N GLY A 212 23.05 1.09 2.20
CA GLY A 212 23.93 1.58 1.16
C GLY A 212 23.86 3.10 1.00
N TYR A 213 24.53 3.61 -0.04
CA TYR A 213 24.59 5.04 -0.35
C TYR A 213 24.74 5.26 -1.85
N ILE A 214 24.44 6.49 -2.29
CA ILE A 214 24.69 6.99 -3.64
C ILE A 214 25.70 8.15 -3.54
N GLY A 215 26.59 8.28 -4.53
CA GLY A 215 27.59 9.33 -4.60
C GLY A 215 28.91 8.96 -3.94
N ASN A 216 29.60 9.95 -3.38
CA ASN A 216 30.93 9.76 -2.77
C ASN A 216 30.81 9.28 -1.33
N ALA A 217 31.54 8.23 -0.95
CA ALA A 217 31.53 7.70 0.42
C ALA A 217 31.82 8.76 1.50
N LYS A 218 32.69 9.74 1.24
CA LYS A 218 33.01 10.83 2.20
C LYS A 218 31.95 11.93 2.28
N ALA A 219 31.11 12.04 1.27
CA ALA A 219 30.01 12.98 1.17
C ALA A 219 28.94 12.39 0.25
N PRO A 220 28.09 11.49 0.75
CA PRO A 220 27.09 10.83 -0.07
C PRO A 220 26.00 11.82 -0.49
N ASP A 221 25.46 11.63 -1.69
CA ASP A 221 24.27 12.34 -2.17
C ASP A 221 23.01 11.80 -1.50
N SER A 222 23.02 10.51 -1.17
CA SER A 222 21.99 9.90 -0.34
C SER A 222 22.50 8.68 0.43
N VAL A 223 21.82 8.37 1.54
CA VAL A 223 22.04 7.19 2.38
C VAL A 223 20.73 6.42 2.48
N LEU A 224 20.77 5.11 2.27
CA LEU A 224 19.64 4.22 2.43
C LEU A 224 19.74 3.44 3.73
N LEU A 225 18.71 3.54 4.55
CA LEU A 225 18.53 2.85 5.82
C LEU A 225 17.33 1.90 5.72
N LYS A 226 17.26 0.90 6.63
CA LYS A 226 16.16 -0.06 6.66
C LYS A 226 15.72 -0.32 8.10
N ASN A 227 14.39 -0.30 8.33
CA ASN A 227 13.78 -0.65 9.60
C ASN A 227 12.49 -1.43 9.38
N ASN A 228 12.31 -2.56 10.08
CA ASN A 228 11.12 -3.41 9.97
C ASN A 228 10.76 -3.80 8.52
N GLY A 229 11.76 -4.04 7.68
CA GLY A 229 11.56 -4.38 6.28
C GLY A 229 11.33 -3.18 5.34
N LEU A 230 11.08 -1.97 5.86
CA LEU A 230 10.86 -0.75 5.08
C LEU A 230 12.13 0.10 4.99
N HIS A 231 12.31 0.74 3.85
CA HIS A 231 13.47 1.59 3.60
C HIS A 231 13.19 3.06 3.87
N VAL A 232 14.23 3.75 4.32
CA VAL A 232 14.26 5.21 4.52
C VAL A 232 15.50 5.75 3.85
N GLN A 233 15.33 6.70 2.95
CA GLN A 233 16.41 7.35 2.21
C GLN A 233 16.62 8.77 2.75
N LEU A 234 17.83 9.07 3.20
CA LEU A 234 18.27 10.41 3.55
C LEU A 234 18.84 11.07 2.30
N ILE A 235 18.35 12.22 1.89
CA ILE A 235 18.81 12.96 0.71
C ILE A 235 19.62 14.18 1.16
N PHE A 236 20.84 14.32 0.68
CA PHE A 236 21.72 15.44 1.00
C PHE A 236 21.89 16.34 -0.23
N ASP A 237 21.43 17.56 -0.14
CA ASP A 237 21.55 18.57 -1.19
C ASP A 237 21.64 19.99 -0.59
N ARG A 238 22.83 20.54 -0.60
CA ARG A 238 23.07 21.92 -0.10
C ARG A 238 22.59 23.01 -1.05
N ALA A 239 22.20 22.68 -2.28
CA ALA A 239 21.55 23.63 -3.19
C ALA A 239 20.03 23.70 -2.93
N HIS A 240 19.44 22.67 -2.33
CA HIS A 240 18.03 22.68 -1.95
C HIS A 240 17.74 23.65 -0.80
N ALA A 241 16.57 24.33 -0.84
CA ALA A 241 16.21 25.38 0.14
C ALA A 241 16.22 24.93 1.63
N ILE A 242 15.93 23.63 1.89
CA ILE A 242 15.99 23.03 3.22
C ILE A 242 17.44 22.62 3.53
N GLY A 243 18.08 21.86 2.65
CA GLY A 243 19.43 21.36 2.88
C GLY A 243 20.50 22.45 2.97
N ALA A 244 20.31 23.61 2.33
CA ALA A 244 21.16 24.78 2.49
C ALA A 244 21.20 25.34 3.93
N ARG A 245 20.16 25.05 4.72
CA ARG A 245 20.02 25.51 6.12
C ARG A 245 20.32 24.42 7.14
N ASP A 246 20.43 23.20 6.68
CA ASP A 246 20.77 22.05 7.51
C ASP A 246 22.29 21.91 7.65
N GLN A 247 22.78 21.66 8.87
CA GLN A 247 24.22 21.55 9.12
C GLN A 247 24.89 20.42 8.34
N ALA A 248 24.20 19.28 8.21
CA ALA A 248 24.65 18.12 7.43
C ALA A 248 24.30 18.23 5.94
N GLY A 249 23.44 19.20 5.54
CA GLY A 249 22.92 19.31 4.19
C GLY A 249 21.72 18.41 3.90
N LEU A 250 21.07 17.85 4.94
CA LEU A 250 19.91 16.99 4.77
C LEU A 250 18.74 17.81 4.20
N ALA A 251 18.35 17.47 2.99
CA ALA A 251 17.31 18.15 2.22
C ALA A 251 15.95 17.49 2.38
N ASP A 252 15.92 16.16 2.51
CA ASP A 252 14.68 15.39 2.69
C ASP A 252 14.96 14.02 3.34
N VAL A 253 13.91 13.47 3.94
CA VAL A 253 13.81 12.08 4.39
C VAL A 253 12.70 11.42 3.60
N VAL A 254 13.05 10.53 2.68
CA VAL A 254 12.10 9.83 1.82
C VAL A 254 11.86 8.44 2.36
N MET A 255 10.61 8.08 2.55
CA MET A 255 10.21 6.80 3.14
C MET A 255 9.55 5.89 2.12
N GLU A 256 9.77 4.60 2.25
CA GLU A 256 8.94 3.58 1.63
C GLU A 256 7.57 3.59 2.33
N SER A 257 6.70 4.54 1.92
CA SER A 257 5.48 4.93 2.62
C SER A 257 4.31 4.00 2.33
N ALA A 258 4.38 3.22 1.25
CA ALA A 258 3.39 2.21 0.91
C ALA A 258 4.05 1.07 0.13
N LEU A 259 3.52 -0.14 0.27
CA LEU A 259 3.89 -1.30 -0.54
C LEU A 259 2.90 -1.44 -1.68
N SER A 260 3.39 -1.68 -2.91
CA SER A 260 2.54 -1.95 -4.07
C SER A 260 2.80 -3.36 -4.55
N VAL A 261 1.73 -4.15 -4.58
CA VAL A 261 1.69 -5.49 -5.18
C VAL A 261 0.92 -5.37 -6.49
N ILE A 262 1.58 -5.66 -7.61
CA ILE A 262 1.03 -5.53 -8.96
C ILE A 262 1.05 -6.90 -9.66
#